data_749ca785514abe6c63d6be388fefe608
#
_entry.id   749ca785514abe6c63d6be388fefe608
#
_cell.length_a   1.000
_cell.length_b   1.000
_cell.length_c   1.000
_cell.angle_alpha   90.00
_cell.angle_beta   90.00
_cell.angle_gamma   90.00
#
_symmetry.space_group_name_H-M   'P 1'
#
loop_
_entity.id
_entity.type
_entity.pdbx_description
1 polymer ?
#
loop_
_entity_poly.entity_id
_entity_poly.type
_entity_poly.pdbx_seq_one_letter_code
_entity_poly.pdbx_strand_id
1 'polypeptide(L)'
;MKSYRVPLVVSAALLLAVLVPCSIGETQGIQVKESVRFQDLSAFDAGLSGLGINARLYTVQYITTADSGQFGGTIFARNVGNKQLGSHWVPGDPRRYGVNDIFWTTDQVDESSWVPLKDSTAAIDRAMNTWQGVSCSAIPLTNVPDYGFDWGYVQWSLNLGGYPGWLADITHAGWLPAPFFDSIAPPNGSEYILGATFTFIWTEDGTPTDIDRNGNYDVAFREIYYNDAFEWSTEGPAWYDPEVDVETIALHEVGHGLSQAHFGKMFVDASDPEPPYSISHLHFAPRAVMNSVYWDTQRELLSSDVGGHCSIWASWPR
;
A
#
# COMPACT_ATOMS: atom_id res chain seq x y z
N MET A 1 21.58 33.59 -14.22
CA MET A 1 20.76 33.22 -13.05
C MET A 1 19.30 33.51 -13.39
N LYS A 2 18.54 32.50 -13.80
CA LYS A 2 17.11 32.60 -14.06
C LYS A 2 16.40 31.94 -12.87
N SER A 3 15.73 32.75 -12.04
CA SER A 3 14.92 32.28 -10.93
C SER A 3 13.62 31.67 -11.49
N TYR A 4 13.42 30.37 -11.32
CA TYR A 4 12.15 29.74 -11.56
C TYR A 4 11.26 29.98 -10.34
N ARG A 5 10.24 30.81 -10.50
CA ARG A 5 9.14 30.92 -9.53
C ARG A 5 8.18 29.80 -9.83
N VAL A 6 8.05 28.86 -8.91
CA VAL A 6 6.96 27.87 -8.90
C VAL A 6 5.67 28.64 -8.57
N PRO A 7 4.61 28.58 -9.38
CA PRO A 7 3.35 29.17 -9.02
C PRO A 7 2.68 28.30 -7.96
N LEU A 8 2.57 28.82 -6.76
CA LEU A 8 1.71 28.27 -5.70
C LEU A 8 0.26 28.51 -6.14
N VAL A 9 -0.38 27.53 -6.74
CA VAL A 9 -1.83 27.60 -7.00
C VAL A 9 -2.52 27.13 -5.74
N VAL A 10 -2.79 28.05 -4.86
CA VAL A 10 -3.69 27.84 -3.73
C VAL A 10 -5.10 27.90 -4.29
N SER A 11 -5.71 26.77 -4.53
CA SER A 11 -7.15 26.69 -4.74
C SER A 11 -7.84 27.08 -3.44
N ALA A 12 -8.45 28.26 -3.43
CA ALA A 12 -9.27 28.73 -2.34
C ALA A 12 -10.54 27.86 -2.27
N ALA A 13 -10.48 26.77 -1.54
CA ALA A 13 -11.68 26.09 -1.06
C ALA A 13 -12.29 26.98 0.02
N LEU A 14 -13.54 27.42 -0.23
CA LEU A 14 -14.34 28.22 0.69
C LEU A 14 -14.53 27.42 1.98
N LEU A 15 -13.81 27.78 3.03
CA LEU A 15 -14.04 27.27 4.38
C LEU A 15 -15.37 27.85 4.87
N LEU A 16 -16.43 27.05 4.80
CA LEU A 16 -17.62 27.27 5.62
C LEU A 16 -17.27 26.77 7.03
N ALA A 17 -16.83 27.68 7.89
CA ALA A 17 -16.62 27.40 9.29
C ALA A 17 -17.98 27.14 9.95
N VAL A 18 -18.36 25.88 10.09
CA VAL A 18 -19.41 25.47 11.02
C VAL A 18 -18.77 25.39 12.40
N LEU A 19 -19.04 26.39 13.23
CA LEU A 19 -18.72 26.38 14.65
C LEU A 19 -19.53 25.28 15.34
N VAL A 20 -18.91 24.12 15.53
CA VAL A 20 -19.44 23.08 16.42
C VAL A 20 -18.87 23.39 17.81
N PRO A 21 -19.73 23.50 18.87
CA PRO A 21 -19.24 23.76 20.21
C PRO A 21 -18.43 22.56 20.72
N CYS A 22 -17.21 22.82 21.14
CA CYS A 22 -16.34 21.86 21.81
C CYS A 22 -16.95 21.46 23.16
N SER A 23 -17.64 20.35 23.22
CA SER A 23 -17.98 19.69 24.49
C SER A 23 -16.88 18.68 24.80
N ILE A 24 -16.07 18.99 25.79
CA ILE A 24 -15.15 18.03 26.45
C ILE A 24 -16.05 16.99 27.14
N GLY A 25 -16.17 15.81 26.59
CA GLY A 25 -16.99 14.75 27.12
C GLY A 25 -16.50 13.39 26.68
N GLU A 26 -15.91 12.68 27.65
CA GLU A 26 -15.76 11.22 27.76
C GLU A 26 -15.24 10.46 26.53
N THR A 27 -14.07 9.83 26.70
CA THR A 27 -13.58 8.72 25.88
C THR A 27 -14.68 7.65 25.75
N GLN A 28 -15.55 7.79 24.76
CA GLN A 28 -16.39 6.69 24.31
C GLN A 28 -15.47 5.73 23.55
N GLY A 29 -15.28 4.55 24.15
CA GLY A 29 -14.62 3.44 23.46
C GLY A 29 -15.26 3.28 22.08
N ILE A 30 -14.43 3.17 21.07
CA ILE A 30 -14.81 2.96 19.67
C ILE A 30 -15.69 1.70 19.65
N GLN A 31 -16.99 1.89 19.47
CA GLN A 31 -17.91 0.80 19.18
C GLN A 31 -17.65 0.43 17.72
N VAL A 32 -16.84 -0.60 17.49
CA VAL A 32 -16.69 -1.22 16.18
C VAL A 32 -18.10 -1.70 15.77
N LYS A 33 -18.74 -0.96 14.88
CA LYS A 33 -19.96 -1.43 14.22
C LYS A 33 -19.64 -2.71 13.46
N GLU A 34 -20.59 -3.66 13.49
CA GLU A 34 -20.55 -4.98 12.86
C GLU A 34 -19.64 -5.06 11.63
N SER A 35 -18.74 -6.05 11.64
CA SER A 35 -17.73 -6.33 10.65
C SER A 35 -18.15 -5.95 9.22
N VAL A 36 -17.60 -4.86 8.70
CA VAL A 36 -17.67 -4.57 7.26
C VAL A 36 -16.92 -5.70 6.58
N ARG A 37 -17.63 -6.59 5.93
CA ARG A 37 -16.99 -7.63 5.12
C ARG A 37 -16.47 -6.95 3.87
N PHE A 38 -15.17 -7.01 3.63
CA PHE A 38 -14.54 -6.55 2.37
C PHE A 38 -15.12 -7.24 1.11
N GLN A 39 -16.14 -8.02 1.25
CA GLN A 39 -16.90 -8.63 0.14
C GLN A 39 -17.85 -7.64 -0.55
N ASP A 40 -18.09 -6.47 0.04
CA ASP A 40 -18.93 -5.44 -0.55
C ASP A 40 -18.14 -4.17 -0.86
N LEU A 41 -17.67 -4.07 -2.11
CA LEU A 41 -16.95 -2.90 -2.62
C LEU A 41 -17.83 -1.67 -2.77
N SER A 42 -19.16 -1.84 -2.74
CA SER A 42 -20.11 -0.77 -3.04
C SER A 42 -19.98 0.42 -2.07
N ALA A 43 -19.57 0.16 -0.82
CA ALA A 43 -19.37 1.21 0.16
C ALA A 43 -18.19 2.14 -0.18
N PHE A 44 -17.06 1.58 -0.66
CA PHE A 44 -15.90 2.37 -1.11
C PHE A 44 -16.25 3.18 -2.36
N ASP A 45 -16.83 2.54 -3.35
CA ASP A 45 -17.21 3.19 -4.61
C ASP A 45 -18.27 4.29 -4.38
N ALA A 46 -19.24 4.04 -3.50
CA ALA A 46 -20.24 5.04 -3.13
C ALA A 46 -19.63 6.23 -2.38
N GLY A 47 -18.65 5.98 -1.49
CA GLY A 47 -17.91 7.02 -0.79
C GLY A 47 -17.16 7.93 -1.76
N LEU A 48 -16.40 7.37 -2.70
CA LEU A 48 -15.68 8.12 -3.74
C LEU A 48 -16.64 8.93 -4.62
N SER A 49 -17.72 8.29 -5.07
CA SER A 49 -18.76 8.97 -5.87
C SER A 49 -19.42 10.12 -5.10
N GLY A 50 -19.67 9.94 -3.80
CA GLY A 50 -20.20 10.98 -2.92
C GLY A 50 -19.28 12.18 -2.77
N LEU A 51 -17.98 11.99 -2.92
CA LEU A 51 -16.94 13.03 -2.94
C LEU A 51 -16.74 13.64 -4.34
N GLY A 52 -17.48 13.16 -5.37
CA GLY A 52 -17.31 13.59 -6.76
C GLY A 52 -16.06 13.01 -7.43
N ILE A 53 -15.51 11.94 -6.89
CA ILE A 53 -14.31 11.29 -7.41
C ILE A 53 -14.72 10.10 -8.28
N ASN A 54 -14.34 10.13 -9.56
CA ASN A 54 -14.61 9.08 -10.52
C ASN A 54 -13.53 7.98 -10.45
N ALA A 55 -13.43 7.34 -9.31
CA ALA A 55 -12.55 6.20 -9.09
C ALA A 55 -13.28 5.09 -8.33
N ARG A 56 -12.73 3.87 -8.36
CA ARG A 56 -13.22 2.72 -7.60
C ARG A 56 -12.09 1.86 -7.07
N LEU A 57 -12.36 1.10 -6.03
CA LEU A 57 -11.43 0.08 -5.57
C LEU A 57 -11.32 -1.01 -6.64
N TYR A 58 -10.10 -1.33 -7.04
CA TYR A 58 -9.79 -2.35 -8.05
C TYR A 58 -9.28 -3.63 -7.43
N THR A 59 -8.33 -3.53 -6.50
CA THR A 59 -7.72 -4.71 -5.89
C THR A 59 -7.10 -4.39 -4.54
N VAL A 60 -6.99 -5.40 -3.69
CA VAL A 60 -6.19 -5.40 -2.47
C VAL A 60 -5.16 -6.52 -2.59
N GLN A 61 -3.90 -6.20 -2.41
CA GLN A 61 -2.80 -7.16 -2.24
C GLN A 61 -2.42 -7.20 -0.76
N TYR A 62 -1.97 -8.34 -0.28
CA TYR A 62 -1.46 -8.46 1.09
C TYR A 62 -0.40 -9.55 1.20
N ILE A 63 0.58 -9.33 2.07
CA ILE A 63 1.63 -10.27 2.45
C ILE A 63 1.34 -10.88 3.81
N THR A 64 1.74 -12.13 4.00
CA THR A 64 1.49 -12.87 5.25
C THR A 64 2.78 -13.34 5.92
N THR A 65 2.69 -13.67 7.19
CA THR A 65 3.79 -14.34 7.92
C THR A 65 3.93 -15.81 7.53
N ALA A 66 5.14 -16.34 7.55
CA ALA A 66 5.43 -17.71 7.11
C ALA A 66 4.88 -18.78 8.05
N ASP A 67 4.82 -18.52 9.34
CA ASP A 67 4.40 -19.45 10.38
C ASP A 67 2.89 -19.70 10.44
N SER A 68 2.10 -18.81 9.83
CA SER A 68 0.64 -18.93 9.81
C SER A 68 0.12 -20.06 8.90
N GLY A 69 0.94 -20.54 7.96
CA GLY A 69 0.49 -21.44 6.89
C GLY A 69 -0.47 -20.80 5.89
N GLN A 70 -0.66 -19.47 5.97
CA GLN A 70 -1.47 -18.70 5.04
C GLN A 70 -0.57 -18.04 4.00
N PHE A 71 -1.13 -17.84 2.81
CA PHE A 71 -0.43 -17.18 1.70
C PHE A 71 -1.02 -15.81 1.44
N GLY A 72 -0.16 -14.84 1.25
CA GLY A 72 -0.56 -13.55 0.74
C GLY A 72 -1.30 -13.67 -0.59
N GLY A 73 -2.22 -12.78 -0.83
CA GLY A 73 -3.16 -12.90 -1.93
C GLY A 73 -3.51 -11.58 -2.60
N THR A 74 -4.34 -11.72 -3.62
CA THR A 74 -4.96 -10.63 -4.35
C THR A 74 -6.47 -10.80 -4.26
N ILE A 75 -7.16 -9.79 -3.75
CA ILE A 75 -8.62 -9.77 -3.63
C ILE A 75 -9.19 -8.86 -4.75
N PHE A 76 -10.37 -9.24 -5.27
CA PHE A 76 -11.18 -8.55 -6.28
C PHE A 76 -10.64 -8.61 -7.71
N ALA A 77 -9.34 -8.65 -7.93
CA ALA A 77 -8.76 -8.83 -9.25
C ALA A 77 -7.83 -10.04 -9.29
N ARG A 78 -7.43 -10.42 -10.49
CA ARG A 78 -6.41 -11.46 -10.71
C ARG A 78 -5.13 -10.82 -11.20
N ASN A 79 -4.01 -11.37 -10.79
CA ASN A 79 -2.73 -11.04 -11.40
C ASN A 79 -2.78 -11.39 -12.89
N VAL A 80 -2.32 -10.48 -13.74
CA VAL A 80 -2.37 -10.66 -15.20
C VAL A 80 -1.20 -11.49 -15.75
N GLY A 81 -0.34 -11.99 -14.89
CA GLY A 81 0.90 -12.66 -15.25
C GLY A 81 2.07 -11.70 -15.44
N ASN A 82 3.22 -12.23 -15.85
CA ASN A 82 4.46 -11.45 -16.03
C ASN A 82 4.86 -10.59 -14.82
N LYS A 83 4.46 -10.98 -13.60
CA LYS A 83 4.72 -10.26 -12.36
C LYS A 83 4.07 -8.86 -12.30
N GLN A 84 2.96 -8.66 -12.98
CA GLN A 84 2.27 -7.39 -13.11
C GLN A 84 0.84 -7.46 -12.59
N LEU A 85 0.38 -6.34 -12.01
CA LEU A 85 -1.04 -6.06 -11.79
C LEU A 85 -1.67 -5.51 -13.08
N GLY A 86 -2.98 -5.65 -13.22
CA GLY A 86 -3.72 -5.13 -14.38
C GLY A 86 -4.03 -3.64 -14.32
N SER A 87 -3.23 -2.86 -13.58
CA SER A 87 -3.38 -1.41 -13.43
C SER A 87 -2.03 -0.73 -13.33
N HIS A 88 -1.85 0.36 -14.09
CA HIS A 88 -0.58 1.09 -14.17
C HIS A 88 -0.80 2.60 -13.98
N TRP A 89 0.27 3.29 -13.56
CA TRP A 89 0.32 4.75 -13.60
C TRP A 89 0.42 5.21 -15.05
N VAL A 90 -0.30 6.29 -15.39
CA VAL A 90 -0.25 6.90 -16.72
C VAL A 90 0.71 8.09 -16.70
N PRO A 91 1.73 8.13 -17.57
CA PRO A 91 2.62 9.27 -17.67
C PRO A 91 1.87 10.50 -18.23
N GLY A 92 2.07 11.64 -17.59
CA GLY A 92 1.39 12.87 -18.00
C GLY A 92 -0.13 12.87 -17.84
N ASP A 93 -0.69 12.01 -17.01
CA ASP A 93 -2.14 11.93 -16.78
C ASP A 93 -2.72 13.28 -16.36
N PRO A 94 -3.65 13.87 -17.13
CA PRO A 94 -4.25 15.16 -16.79
C PRO A 94 -5.02 15.14 -15.45
N ARG A 95 -5.50 13.98 -15.00
CA ARG A 95 -6.18 13.81 -13.70
C ARG A 95 -5.17 13.87 -12.54
N ARG A 96 -3.88 13.66 -12.83
CA ARG A 96 -2.72 13.79 -11.95
C ARG A 96 -1.88 15.02 -12.31
N TYR A 97 -2.52 16.12 -12.74
CA TYR A 97 -1.90 17.40 -13.12
C TYR A 97 -0.91 17.34 -14.29
N GLY A 98 -0.94 16.29 -15.10
CA GLY A 98 -0.07 16.14 -16.27
C GLY A 98 1.41 15.92 -15.96
N VAL A 99 1.74 15.45 -14.77
CA VAL A 99 3.12 15.18 -14.35
C VAL A 99 3.51 13.72 -14.56
N ASN A 100 4.81 13.48 -14.66
CA ASN A 100 5.37 12.12 -14.75
C ASN A 100 5.83 11.58 -13.38
N ASP A 101 5.99 12.45 -12.39
CA ASP A 101 6.37 12.05 -11.06
C ASP A 101 5.27 11.21 -10.40
N ILE A 102 5.67 10.19 -9.69
CA ILE A 102 4.80 9.46 -8.76
C ILE A 102 5.08 10.04 -7.38
N PHE A 103 4.11 10.77 -6.87
CA PHE A 103 4.20 11.35 -5.53
C PHE A 103 3.88 10.31 -4.47
N TRP A 104 4.60 10.37 -3.36
CA TRP A 104 4.32 9.51 -2.22
C TRP A 104 4.45 10.27 -0.90
N THR A 105 3.75 9.78 0.11
CA THR A 105 3.79 10.34 1.48
C THR A 105 3.67 9.23 2.51
N THR A 106 4.08 9.53 3.74
CA THR A 106 3.87 8.68 4.91
C THR A 106 3.02 9.45 5.91
N ASP A 107 1.89 8.86 6.28
CA ASP A 107 1.06 9.35 7.38
C ASP A 107 1.86 9.34 8.69
N GLN A 108 1.72 10.40 9.48
CA GLN A 108 2.43 10.57 10.74
C GLN A 108 1.47 10.56 11.95
N VAL A 109 0.21 10.24 11.75
CA VAL A 109 -0.80 10.17 12.81
C VAL A 109 -0.96 8.74 13.30
N ASP A 110 -1.10 7.78 12.39
CA ASP A 110 -1.23 6.36 12.71
C ASP A 110 0.15 5.72 12.88
N GLU A 111 0.79 6.02 14.01
CA GLU A 111 2.12 5.50 14.35
C GLU A 111 2.06 4.02 14.77
N SER A 112 3.17 3.30 14.54
CA SER A 112 3.34 1.97 15.10
C SER A 112 3.43 2.00 16.63
N SER A 113 2.80 1.03 17.29
CA SER A 113 2.96 0.81 18.73
C SER A 113 4.35 0.27 19.14
N TRP A 114 5.15 -0.17 18.15
CA TRP A 114 6.40 -0.92 18.38
C TRP A 114 7.65 -0.12 18.02
N VAL A 115 7.59 0.69 16.97
CA VAL A 115 8.75 1.43 16.48
C VAL A 115 8.46 2.94 16.47
N PRO A 116 9.46 3.78 16.84
CA PRO A 116 9.29 5.22 16.79
C PRO A 116 8.95 5.71 15.35
N LEU A 117 8.05 6.68 15.24
CA LEU A 117 7.64 7.29 13.96
C LEU A 117 8.82 7.66 13.06
N LYS A 118 9.85 8.28 13.63
CA LYS A 118 11.06 8.66 12.90
C LYS A 118 11.75 7.46 12.23
N ASP A 119 11.80 6.32 12.93
CA ASP A 119 12.55 5.16 12.46
C ASP A 119 11.73 4.37 11.44
N SER A 120 10.41 4.25 11.64
CA SER A 120 9.49 3.66 10.67
C SER A 120 9.43 4.48 9.38
N THR A 121 9.31 5.80 9.47
CA THR A 121 9.33 6.70 8.30
C THR A 121 10.65 6.57 7.53
N ALA A 122 11.79 6.51 8.25
CA ALA A 122 13.09 6.33 7.59
C ALA A 122 13.23 4.96 6.90
N ALA A 123 12.62 3.90 7.44
CA ALA A 123 12.60 2.58 6.80
C ALA A 123 11.75 2.59 5.51
N ILE A 124 10.59 3.23 5.55
CA ILE A 124 9.74 3.43 4.37
C ILE A 124 10.46 4.25 3.29
N ASP A 125 11.13 5.34 3.69
CA ASP A 125 11.91 6.17 2.76
C ASP A 125 13.03 5.36 2.06
N ARG A 126 13.72 4.48 2.79
CA ARG A 126 14.71 3.57 2.18
C ARG A 126 14.06 2.59 1.19
N ALA A 127 12.90 2.04 1.50
CA ALA A 127 12.16 1.16 0.61
C ALA A 127 11.77 1.87 -0.70
N MET A 128 11.25 3.10 -0.62
CA MET A 128 10.94 3.93 -1.80
C MET A 128 12.18 4.21 -2.63
N ASN A 129 13.29 4.59 -1.99
CA ASN A 129 14.57 4.87 -2.66
C ASN A 129 15.17 3.62 -3.32
N THR A 130 14.98 2.44 -2.74
CA THR A 130 15.43 1.16 -3.32
C THR A 130 14.74 0.89 -4.66
N TRP A 131 13.43 1.10 -4.76
CA TRP A 131 12.72 0.97 -6.04
C TRP A 131 13.09 2.07 -7.04
N GLN A 132 13.24 3.31 -6.58
CA GLN A 132 13.69 4.42 -7.45
C GLN A 132 15.10 4.18 -8.02
N GLY A 133 15.94 3.48 -7.27
CA GLY A 133 17.31 3.15 -7.69
C GLY A 133 17.42 2.09 -8.80
N VAL A 134 16.32 1.51 -9.27
CA VAL A 134 16.33 0.48 -10.32
C VAL A 134 16.74 1.08 -11.67
N SER A 135 17.93 0.72 -12.15
CA SER A 135 18.62 1.39 -13.25
C SER A 135 17.95 1.29 -14.62
N CYS A 136 17.04 0.36 -14.84
CA CYS A 136 16.33 0.23 -16.11
C CYS A 136 15.15 1.19 -16.27
N SER A 137 14.76 1.89 -15.21
CA SER A 137 13.63 2.81 -15.22
C SER A 137 14.07 4.20 -14.76
N ALA A 138 13.39 5.22 -15.28
CA ALA A 138 13.60 6.60 -14.87
C ALA A 138 12.35 7.18 -14.18
N ILE A 139 11.52 6.30 -13.60
CA ILE A 139 10.31 6.71 -12.88
C ILE A 139 10.70 7.51 -11.62
N PRO A 140 10.31 8.79 -11.52
CA PRO A 140 10.64 9.58 -10.35
C PRO A 140 9.64 9.30 -9.23
N LEU A 141 10.14 8.94 -8.05
CA LEU A 141 9.36 8.78 -6.83
C LEU A 141 9.62 9.97 -5.92
N THR A 142 8.69 10.92 -5.88
CA THR A 142 8.87 12.20 -5.20
C THR A 142 8.11 12.23 -3.87
N ASN A 143 8.85 12.35 -2.76
CA ASN A 143 8.23 12.50 -1.43
C ASN A 143 7.48 13.82 -1.32
N VAL A 144 6.26 13.77 -0.80
CA VAL A 144 5.45 14.92 -0.39
C VAL A 144 5.39 14.91 1.13
N PRO A 145 5.82 15.96 1.81
CA PRO A 145 5.75 16.03 3.26
C PRO A 145 4.31 15.88 3.76
N ASP A 146 4.13 15.09 4.79
CA ASP A 146 2.89 15.09 5.55
C ASP A 146 2.69 16.44 6.26
N TYR A 147 1.43 16.87 6.35
CA TYR A 147 1.03 18.13 6.98
C TYR A 147 0.31 17.91 8.32
N GLY A 148 0.42 16.72 8.91
CA GLY A 148 -0.20 16.35 10.17
C GLY A 148 -1.71 16.07 10.05
N PHE A 149 -2.13 15.64 8.87
CA PHE A 149 -3.46 15.10 8.64
C PHE A 149 -3.38 13.57 8.72
N ASP A 150 -4.40 12.96 9.28
CA ASP A 150 -4.62 11.53 9.26
C ASP A 150 -5.07 11.13 7.83
N TRP A 151 -4.14 10.61 7.02
CA TRP A 151 -4.39 10.25 5.63
C TRP A 151 -4.82 8.79 5.52
N GLY A 152 -5.85 8.53 4.76
CA GLY A 152 -6.29 7.16 4.45
C GLY A 152 -7.78 7.10 4.14
N TYR A 153 -8.11 7.02 2.87
CA TYR A 153 -9.49 6.90 2.40
C TYR A 153 -10.14 5.59 2.87
N VAL A 154 -9.36 4.48 2.84
CA VAL A 154 -9.91 3.15 3.26
C VAL A 154 -10.28 3.17 4.73
N GLN A 155 -9.38 3.62 5.62
CA GLN A 155 -9.68 3.70 7.05
C GLN A 155 -10.83 4.68 7.33
N TRP A 156 -10.89 5.81 6.61
CA TRP A 156 -12.03 6.74 6.71
C TRP A 156 -13.35 6.06 6.33
N SER A 157 -13.38 5.31 5.23
CA SER A 157 -14.56 4.58 4.77
C SER A 157 -15.04 3.52 5.78
N LEU A 158 -14.13 3.01 6.60
CA LEU A 158 -14.40 2.03 7.64
C LEU A 158 -14.67 2.66 9.01
N ASN A 159 -14.67 3.98 9.13
CA ASN A 159 -14.78 4.74 10.39
C ASN A 159 -13.67 4.39 11.41
N LEU A 160 -12.45 4.20 10.93
CA LEU A 160 -11.25 3.91 11.74
C LEU A 160 -10.30 5.11 11.84
N GLY A 161 -10.70 6.30 11.50
CA GLY A 161 -9.87 7.49 11.32
C GLY A 161 -9.80 7.87 9.85
N GLY A 162 -8.71 8.47 9.45
CA GLY A 162 -8.46 8.79 8.05
C GLY A 162 -9.13 10.06 7.53
N TYR A 163 -8.83 10.40 6.29
CA TYR A 163 -9.37 11.56 5.60
C TYR A 163 -9.96 11.16 4.24
N PRO A 164 -11.11 11.73 3.81
CA PRO A 164 -11.80 11.36 2.57
C PRO A 164 -11.12 11.94 1.32
N GLY A 165 -9.82 11.79 1.19
CA GLY A 165 -9.01 12.28 0.08
C GLY A 165 -7.61 11.68 0.17
N TRP A 166 -6.77 12.05 -0.78
CA TRP A 166 -5.36 11.64 -0.79
C TRP A 166 -4.45 12.82 -1.09
N LEU A 167 -3.26 12.81 -0.50
CA LEU A 167 -2.24 13.83 -0.69
C LEU A 167 -1.29 13.46 -1.84
N ALA A 168 -1.04 12.18 -2.01
CA ALA A 168 -0.04 11.64 -2.92
C ALA A 168 -0.60 10.45 -3.70
N ASP A 169 0.07 10.05 -4.77
CA ASP A 169 -0.27 8.89 -5.59
C ASP A 169 -0.17 7.58 -4.80
N ILE A 170 0.86 7.48 -3.94
CA ILE A 170 1.05 6.37 -3.01
C ILE A 170 1.09 6.96 -1.59
N THR A 171 0.18 6.54 -0.75
CA THR A 171 0.13 6.93 0.66
C THR A 171 0.44 5.72 1.54
N HIS A 172 1.51 5.79 2.33
CA HIS A 172 1.70 4.89 3.46
C HIS A 172 0.82 5.40 4.59
N ALA A 173 -0.37 4.82 4.70
CA ALA A 173 -1.46 5.33 5.53
C ALA A 173 -1.44 4.79 6.98
N GLY A 174 -0.26 4.35 7.43
CA GLY A 174 0.01 4.06 8.82
C GLY A 174 -0.25 2.62 9.28
N TRP A 175 -0.18 2.45 10.59
CA TRP A 175 -0.40 1.17 11.29
C TRP A 175 -1.83 1.11 11.80
N LEU A 176 -2.57 0.09 11.38
CA LEU A 176 -3.96 -0.08 11.77
C LEU A 176 -4.16 -1.29 12.69
N PRO A 177 -5.20 -1.24 13.54
CA PRO A 177 -5.47 -2.29 14.51
C PRO A 177 -6.03 -3.56 13.88
N ALA A 178 -5.96 -4.68 14.61
CA ALA A 178 -6.44 -6.00 14.20
C ALA A 178 -7.80 -6.03 13.47
N PRO A 179 -8.87 -5.32 13.91
CA PRO A 179 -10.15 -5.36 13.21
C PRO A 179 -10.12 -4.92 11.75
N PHE A 180 -9.17 -4.04 11.37
CA PHE A 180 -8.97 -3.65 9.98
C PHE A 180 -8.53 -4.86 9.14
N PHE A 181 -7.52 -5.59 9.59
CA PHE A 181 -6.99 -6.74 8.86
C PHE A 181 -7.92 -7.95 8.90
N ASP A 182 -8.68 -8.13 10.00
CA ASP A 182 -9.75 -9.13 10.06
C ASP A 182 -10.84 -8.87 9.02
N SER A 183 -11.07 -7.62 8.65
CA SER A 183 -12.01 -7.28 7.58
C SER A 183 -11.49 -7.63 6.19
N ILE A 184 -10.17 -7.60 5.97
CA ILE A 184 -9.54 -8.00 4.70
C ILE A 184 -9.68 -9.51 4.49
N ALA A 185 -9.39 -10.30 5.51
CA ALA A 185 -9.44 -11.76 5.45
C ALA A 185 -10.14 -12.36 6.70
N PRO A 186 -11.48 -12.32 6.74
CA PRO A 186 -12.23 -12.80 7.89
C PRO A 186 -12.05 -14.32 8.11
N PRO A 187 -12.06 -14.78 9.40
CA PRO A 187 -12.37 -13.96 10.59
C PRO A 187 -11.15 -13.32 11.27
N ASN A 188 -9.93 -13.72 10.94
CA ASN A 188 -8.73 -13.46 11.72
C ASN A 188 -7.51 -13.11 10.83
N GLY A 189 -7.71 -12.28 9.81
CA GLY A 189 -6.64 -11.77 8.94
C GLY A 189 -5.53 -11.07 9.71
N SER A 190 -5.86 -10.45 10.84
CA SER A 190 -4.88 -9.80 11.73
C SER A 190 -3.84 -10.74 12.32
N GLU A 191 -4.10 -12.04 12.37
CA GLU A 191 -3.16 -13.03 12.90
C GLU A 191 -2.04 -13.37 11.90
N TYR A 192 -2.19 -12.99 10.60
CA TYR A 192 -1.23 -13.39 9.57
C TYR A 192 -0.94 -12.36 8.48
N ILE A 193 -1.79 -11.34 8.27
CA ILE A 193 -1.52 -10.27 7.32
C ILE A 193 -0.59 -9.25 7.96
N LEU A 194 0.56 -8.98 7.34
CA LEU A 194 1.55 -8.01 7.80
C LEU A 194 1.33 -6.62 7.22
N GLY A 195 1.05 -6.56 5.93
CA GLY A 195 0.78 -5.33 5.20
C GLY A 195 -0.23 -5.55 4.09
N ALA A 196 -0.86 -4.47 3.64
CA ALA A 196 -1.82 -4.52 2.55
C ALA A 196 -1.80 -3.24 1.71
N THR A 197 -1.79 -3.40 0.38
CA THR A 197 -1.88 -2.31 -0.59
C THR A 197 -3.24 -2.32 -1.27
N PHE A 198 -3.95 -1.20 -1.16
CA PHE A 198 -5.21 -0.93 -1.84
C PHE A 198 -4.95 -0.14 -3.11
N THR A 199 -5.48 -0.61 -4.24
CA THR A 199 -5.35 0.07 -5.53
C THR A 199 -6.71 0.58 -5.98
N PHE A 200 -6.79 1.88 -6.24
CA PHE A 200 -7.95 2.54 -6.84
C PHE A 200 -7.64 2.91 -8.29
N ILE A 201 -8.62 2.70 -9.17
CA ILE A 201 -8.50 2.99 -10.60
C ILE A 201 -9.52 4.05 -11.01
N TRP A 202 -9.15 4.85 -12.00
CA TRP A 202 -10.06 5.81 -12.59
C TRP A 202 -11.19 5.14 -13.36
N THR A 203 -12.36 5.78 -13.31
CA THR A 203 -13.54 5.37 -14.10
C THR A 203 -14.09 6.56 -14.86
N GLU A 204 -14.76 6.27 -15.98
CA GLU A 204 -15.62 7.18 -16.71
C GLU A 204 -16.98 6.51 -16.87
N ASP A 205 -18.04 7.15 -16.38
CA ASP A 205 -19.38 6.57 -16.30
C ASP A 205 -19.42 5.15 -15.67
N GLY A 206 -18.61 4.94 -14.61
CA GLY A 206 -18.46 3.67 -13.90
C GLY A 206 -17.62 2.60 -14.62
N THR A 207 -17.11 2.90 -15.82
CA THR A 207 -16.24 2.01 -16.59
C THR A 207 -14.77 2.34 -16.32
N PRO A 208 -13.90 1.35 -16.02
CA PRO A 208 -12.46 1.59 -15.89
C PRO A 208 -11.86 2.21 -17.13
N THR A 209 -10.92 3.14 -16.94
CA THR A 209 -10.23 3.82 -18.03
C THR A 209 -8.88 3.22 -18.35
N ASP A 210 -8.42 3.40 -19.58
CA ASP A 210 -7.09 3.08 -20.11
C ASP A 210 -6.79 4.17 -21.17
N ILE A 211 -6.41 5.37 -20.70
CA ILE A 211 -6.28 6.54 -21.57
C ILE A 211 -5.02 6.52 -22.42
N ASP A 212 -3.98 5.85 -21.97
CA ASP A 212 -2.73 5.67 -22.74
C ASP A 212 -2.76 4.40 -23.63
N ARG A 213 -3.81 3.59 -23.53
CA ARG A 213 -4.08 2.39 -24.33
C ARG A 213 -2.99 1.33 -24.21
N ASN A 214 -2.45 1.17 -23.02
CA ASN A 214 -1.43 0.17 -22.73
C ASN A 214 -2.03 -1.21 -22.38
N GLY A 215 -3.36 -1.32 -22.31
CA GLY A 215 -4.09 -2.55 -21.96
C GLY A 215 -4.25 -2.79 -20.47
N ASN A 216 -3.88 -1.82 -19.63
CA ASN A 216 -4.03 -1.85 -18.19
C ASN A 216 -4.91 -0.68 -17.73
N TYR A 217 -5.61 -0.84 -16.61
CA TYR A 217 -6.41 0.24 -16.06
C TYR A 217 -5.56 1.36 -15.45
N ASP A 218 -6.03 2.59 -15.57
CA ASP A 218 -5.35 3.77 -15.05
C ASP A 218 -5.47 3.86 -13.54
N VAL A 219 -4.36 3.86 -12.83
CA VAL A 219 -4.35 4.02 -11.37
C VAL A 219 -4.71 5.45 -10.99
N ALA A 220 -5.64 5.58 -10.02
CA ALA A 220 -6.02 6.85 -9.42
C ALA A 220 -5.13 7.18 -8.22
N PHE A 221 -5.05 6.30 -7.25
CA PHE A 221 -4.18 6.38 -6.09
C PHE A 221 -4.04 4.99 -5.45
N ARG A 222 -3.08 4.87 -4.54
CA ARG A 222 -2.82 3.66 -3.75
C ARG A 222 -2.59 3.99 -2.29
N GLU A 223 -3.07 3.12 -1.42
CA GLU A 223 -2.86 3.22 0.03
C GLU A 223 -2.24 1.94 0.55
N ILE A 224 -1.25 2.09 1.42
CA ILE A 224 -0.49 1.01 2.03
C ILE A 224 -0.71 1.08 3.54
N TYR A 225 -1.11 -0.03 4.13
CA TYR A 225 -1.38 -0.18 5.56
C TYR A 225 -0.54 -1.27 6.17
N TYR A 226 -0.12 -1.09 7.42
CA TYR A 226 0.68 -2.02 8.21
C TYR A 226 -0.12 -2.49 9.41
N ASN A 227 0.04 -3.76 9.78
CA ASN A 227 -0.73 -4.37 10.86
C ASN A 227 -0.03 -4.19 12.20
N ASP A 228 -0.60 -3.36 13.08
CA ASP A 228 -0.05 -3.05 14.39
C ASP A 228 -0.21 -4.20 15.43
N ALA A 229 -0.84 -5.31 15.04
CA ALA A 229 -0.93 -6.51 15.88
C ALA A 229 0.38 -7.30 15.97
N PHE A 230 1.35 -7.01 15.08
CA PHE A 230 2.68 -7.65 15.10
C PHE A 230 3.72 -6.76 15.78
N GLU A 231 4.74 -7.40 16.35
CA GLU A 231 5.94 -6.73 16.83
C GLU A 231 6.80 -6.31 15.65
N TRP A 232 7.11 -5.00 15.54
CA TRP A 232 7.86 -4.44 14.42
C TRP A 232 9.26 -3.99 14.85
N SER A 233 10.22 -4.10 13.93
CA SER A 233 11.59 -3.62 14.11
C SER A 233 12.08 -2.86 12.86
N THR A 234 13.00 -1.93 13.05
CA THR A 234 13.73 -1.24 11.98
C THR A 234 15.21 -1.60 11.96
N GLU A 235 15.70 -2.35 12.95
CA GLU A 235 17.10 -2.78 13.04
C GLU A 235 17.37 -4.05 12.23
N GLY A 236 16.33 -4.74 11.83
CA GLY A 236 16.37 -6.09 11.28
C GLY A 236 16.38 -7.13 12.37
N PRO A 237 15.72 -8.28 12.17
CA PRO A 237 15.64 -9.28 13.22
C PRO A 237 17.04 -9.79 13.58
N ALA A 238 17.34 -9.77 14.87
CA ALA A 238 18.38 -10.63 15.40
C ALA A 238 17.93 -12.09 15.17
N TRP A 239 18.85 -13.00 14.98
CA TRP A 239 18.66 -14.41 14.58
C TRP A 239 17.58 -15.23 15.33
N TYR A 240 16.92 -14.65 16.33
CA TYR A 240 15.90 -15.27 17.18
C TYR A 240 14.72 -14.35 17.45
N ASP A 241 14.58 -13.26 16.70
CA ASP A 241 13.57 -12.24 16.99
C ASP A 241 12.31 -12.51 16.15
N PRO A 242 11.12 -12.62 16.75
CA PRO A 242 9.86 -12.75 16.04
C PRO A 242 9.41 -11.43 15.39
N GLU A 243 10.18 -10.34 15.56
CA GLU A 243 9.85 -9.02 15.05
C GLU A 243 9.80 -9.00 13.52
N VAL A 244 8.84 -8.24 13.01
CA VAL A 244 8.67 -8.02 11.56
C VAL A 244 9.49 -6.80 11.14
N ASP A 245 10.28 -6.95 10.08
CA ASP A 245 11.09 -5.85 9.57
C ASP A 245 10.27 -4.86 8.75
N VAL A 246 10.18 -3.61 9.23
CA VAL A 246 9.42 -2.54 8.57
C VAL A 246 9.87 -2.30 7.14
N GLU A 247 11.20 -2.24 6.90
CA GLU A 247 11.73 -1.93 5.56
C GLU A 247 11.44 -3.04 4.56
N THR A 248 11.49 -4.30 4.98
CA THR A 248 11.14 -5.44 4.12
C THR A 248 9.68 -5.41 3.69
N ILE A 249 8.76 -5.18 4.63
CA ILE A 249 7.33 -5.12 4.29
C ILE A 249 7.02 -3.87 3.48
N ALA A 250 7.59 -2.72 3.82
CA ALA A 250 7.45 -1.51 3.03
C ALA A 250 7.96 -1.71 1.60
N LEU A 251 9.11 -2.36 1.43
CA LEU A 251 9.69 -2.65 0.11
C LEU A 251 8.76 -3.56 -0.71
N HIS A 252 8.13 -4.56 -0.09
CA HIS A 252 7.13 -5.41 -0.73
C HIS A 252 5.88 -4.61 -1.15
N GLU A 253 5.28 -3.88 -0.23
CA GLU A 253 4.03 -3.14 -0.48
C GLU A 253 4.25 -2.00 -1.51
N VAL A 254 5.41 -1.34 -1.48
CA VAL A 254 5.80 -0.38 -2.54
C VAL A 254 5.91 -1.07 -3.91
N GLY A 255 6.33 -2.32 -3.96
CA GLY A 255 6.28 -3.11 -5.19
C GLY A 255 4.87 -3.16 -5.77
N HIS A 256 3.85 -3.42 -4.94
CA HIS A 256 2.44 -3.29 -5.33
C HIS A 256 2.09 -1.85 -5.69
N GLY A 257 2.61 -0.87 -4.92
CA GLY A 257 2.53 0.56 -5.23
C GLY A 257 3.04 0.90 -6.63
N LEU A 258 3.98 0.11 -7.14
CA LEU A 258 4.57 0.21 -8.48
C LEU A 258 4.08 -0.90 -9.43
N SER A 259 2.86 -1.38 -9.24
CA SER A 259 2.16 -2.32 -10.14
C SER A 259 2.76 -3.73 -10.24
N GLN A 260 3.65 -4.11 -9.31
CA GLN A 260 4.13 -5.48 -9.21
C GLN A 260 3.03 -6.39 -8.65
N ALA A 261 2.93 -7.62 -9.15
CA ALA A 261 2.13 -8.68 -8.56
C ALA A 261 3.01 -9.63 -7.74
N HIS A 262 2.40 -10.42 -6.87
CA HIS A 262 3.09 -11.54 -6.24
C HIS A 262 3.64 -12.51 -7.30
N PHE A 263 4.82 -13.06 -7.07
CA PHE A 263 5.38 -14.12 -7.90
C PHE A 263 6.34 -15.04 -7.11
N GLY A 264 6.76 -16.11 -7.77
CA GLY A 264 7.49 -17.18 -7.13
C GLY A 264 6.54 -18.27 -6.62
N LYS A 265 7.02 -19.51 -6.63
CA LYS A 265 6.30 -20.65 -6.05
C LYS A 265 6.98 -21.01 -4.76
N MET A 266 6.19 -21.21 -3.71
CA MET A 266 6.67 -21.77 -2.47
C MET A 266 6.79 -23.29 -2.58
N PHE A 267 7.86 -23.81 -2.01
CA PHE A 267 8.10 -25.23 -1.81
C PHE A 267 8.36 -25.46 -0.33
N VAL A 268 7.79 -26.54 0.20
CA VAL A 268 8.03 -27.00 1.56
C VAL A 268 8.91 -28.24 1.49
N ASP A 269 9.89 -28.35 2.37
CA ASP A 269 10.69 -29.57 2.48
C ASP A 269 9.79 -30.76 2.82
N ALA A 270 9.97 -31.86 2.10
CA ALA A 270 9.14 -33.07 2.25
C ALA A 270 9.25 -33.72 3.66
N SER A 271 10.19 -33.29 4.48
CA SER A 271 10.33 -33.75 5.86
C SER A 271 9.31 -33.16 6.84
N ASP A 272 8.65 -32.03 6.46
CA ASP A 272 7.63 -31.35 7.27
C ASP A 272 6.54 -30.73 6.38
N PRO A 273 5.60 -31.56 5.89
CA PRO A 273 4.65 -31.12 4.86
C PRO A 273 3.43 -30.36 5.41
N GLU A 274 3.25 -30.26 6.73
CA GLU A 274 2.06 -29.68 7.36
C GLU A 274 2.35 -28.35 8.05
N PRO A 275 1.45 -27.36 7.93
CA PRO A 275 1.58 -26.08 8.64
C PRO A 275 1.37 -26.25 10.17
N PRO A 276 1.95 -25.36 11.00
CA PRO A 276 2.80 -24.23 10.64
C PRO A 276 4.18 -24.68 10.16
N TYR A 277 4.62 -24.12 9.03
CA TYR A 277 5.92 -24.48 8.45
C TYR A 277 7.05 -23.79 9.21
N SER A 278 8.07 -24.54 9.55
CA SER A 278 9.32 -23.95 10.00
C SER A 278 9.95 -23.12 8.86
N ILE A 279 10.39 -21.90 9.16
CA ILE A 279 11.07 -21.01 8.21
C ILE A 279 12.22 -21.71 7.48
N SER A 280 12.94 -22.60 8.17
CA SER A 280 14.04 -23.36 7.60
C SER A 280 13.62 -24.36 6.51
N HIS A 281 12.33 -24.69 6.43
CA HIS A 281 11.79 -25.65 5.48
C HIS A 281 11.07 -25.01 4.28
N LEU A 282 11.01 -23.67 4.25
CA LEU A 282 10.37 -22.92 3.17
C LEU A 282 11.38 -22.44 2.14
N HIS A 283 11.05 -22.62 0.86
CA HIS A 283 11.82 -22.09 -0.25
C HIS A 283 10.91 -21.41 -1.26
N PHE A 284 11.34 -20.27 -1.80
CA PHE A 284 10.70 -19.67 -2.95
C PHE A 284 11.55 -19.79 -4.21
N ALA A 285 10.93 -20.10 -5.32
CA ALA A 285 11.56 -20.14 -6.64
C ALA A 285 10.75 -19.30 -7.66
N PRO A 286 11.26 -18.14 -8.08
CA PRO A 286 12.46 -17.47 -7.54
C PRO A 286 12.22 -16.87 -6.16
N ARG A 287 13.28 -16.70 -5.36
CA ARG A 287 13.27 -15.81 -4.21
C ARG A 287 13.16 -14.36 -4.69
N ALA A 288 12.34 -13.57 -4.05
CA ALA A 288 12.05 -12.20 -4.42
C ALA A 288 11.42 -11.43 -3.24
N VAL A 289 11.56 -10.11 -3.25
CA VAL A 289 10.79 -9.23 -2.35
C VAL A 289 9.29 -9.45 -2.56
N MET A 290 8.86 -9.64 -3.80
CA MET A 290 7.45 -9.84 -4.17
C MET A 290 6.95 -11.27 -3.94
N ASN A 291 7.63 -12.10 -3.13
CA ASN A 291 7.02 -13.35 -2.66
C ASN A 291 5.87 -13.05 -1.69
N SER A 292 4.80 -13.83 -1.76
CA SER A 292 3.55 -13.56 -1.03
C SER A 292 3.59 -13.85 0.47
N VAL A 293 4.75 -14.28 0.98
CA VAL A 293 4.96 -14.64 2.39
C VAL A 293 6.27 -14.02 2.86
N TYR A 294 6.22 -13.33 3.98
CA TYR A 294 7.41 -12.86 4.71
C TYR A 294 8.03 -14.02 5.50
N TRP A 295 9.30 -14.27 5.28
CA TRP A 295 10.01 -15.37 5.91
C TRP A 295 11.44 -15.02 6.35
N ASP A 296 11.92 -13.82 5.96
CA ASP A 296 13.26 -13.33 6.28
C ASP A 296 13.35 -11.83 5.95
N THR A 297 14.26 -11.12 6.60
CA THR A 297 14.59 -9.73 6.27
C THR A 297 15.18 -9.65 4.88
N GLN A 298 14.57 -8.80 4.03
CA GLN A 298 14.99 -8.59 2.66
C GLN A 298 14.84 -7.13 2.27
N ARG A 299 15.94 -6.38 2.38
CA ARG A 299 16.00 -4.94 2.12
C ARG A 299 16.58 -4.59 0.76
N GLU A 300 16.86 -5.59 -0.07
CA GLU A 300 17.40 -5.44 -1.41
C GLU A 300 16.52 -6.16 -2.44
N LEU A 301 16.35 -5.52 -3.60
CA LEU A 301 15.66 -6.14 -4.74
C LEU A 301 16.53 -7.23 -5.35
N LEU A 302 15.94 -8.39 -5.60
CA LEU A 302 16.60 -9.45 -6.35
C LEU A 302 16.34 -9.27 -7.86
N SER A 303 17.09 -10.01 -8.67
CA SER A 303 16.99 -9.90 -10.15
C SER A 303 15.58 -10.16 -10.68
N SER A 304 14.79 -10.96 -9.98
CA SER A 304 13.38 -11.21 -10.33
C SER A 304 12.49 -10.00 -10.07
N ASP A 305 12.74 -9.26 -8.99
CA ASP A 305 12.01 -8.01 -8.67
C ASP A 305 12.35 -6.94 -9.68
N VAL A 306 13.67 -6.75 -9.93
CA VAL A 306 14.18 -5.84 -10.95
C VAL A 306 13.60 -6.17 -12.33
N GLY A 307 13.57 -7.46 -12.72
CA GLY A 307 12.98 -7.89 -13.99
C GLY A 307 11.48 -7.59 -14.10
N GLY A 308 10.73 -7.77 -13.00
CA GLY A 308 9.33 -7.38 -12.92
C GLY A 308 9.14 -5.87 -13.11
N HIS A 309 9.90 -5.06 -12.37
CA HIS A 309 9.89 -3.61 -12.47
C HIS A 309 10.24 -3.12 -13.88
N CYS A 310 11.31 -3.64 -14.46
CA CYS A 310 11.74 -3.29 -15.82
C CYS A 310 10.67 -3.62 -16.87
N SER A 311 9.92 -4.70 -16.69
CA SER A 311 8.87 -5.09 -17.63
C SER A 311 7.73 -4.08 -17.71
N ILE A 312 7.55 -3.26 -16.68
CA ILE A 312 6.52 -2.23 -16.61
C ILE A 312 7.10 -0.85 -16.93
N TRP A 313 8.22 -0.49 -16.31
CA TRP A 313 8.67 0.90 -16.18
C TRP A 313 9.91 1.25 -17.01
N ALA A 314 10.54 0.30 -17.73
CA ALA A 314 11.73 0.59 -18.53
C ALA A 314 11.50 1.63 -19.65
N SER A 315 10.25 1.84 -20.06
CA SER A 315 9.89 2.85 -21.07
C SER A 315 9.28 4.13 -20.49
N TRP A 316 9.23 4.27 -19.17
CA TRP A 316 8.70 5.48 -18.55
C TRP A 316 9.51 6.73 -18.89
N PRO A 317 8.91 7.87 -19.24
CA PRO A 317 7.48 8.20 -19.36
C PRO A 317 6.95 8.13 -20.81
N ARG A 318 7.27 7.14 -21.59
CA ARG A 318 6.95 7.02 -23.03
C ARG A 318 5.58 6.39 -23.26
#